data_907040c4c595b9f7031495accaa10cf3
#
_entry.id   907040c4c595b9f7031495accaa10cf3
#
_cell.length_a   1.000
_cell.length_b   1.000
_cell.length_c   1.000
_cell.angle_alpha   90.00
_cell.angle_beta   90.00
_cell.angle_gamma   90.00
#
_symmetry.space_group_name_H-M   'P 1'
#
loop_
_entity.id
_entity.type
_entity.pdbx_description
1 polymer ?
#
loop_
_entity_poly.entity_id
_entity_poly.type
_entity_poly.pdbx_seq_one_letter_code
_entity_poly.pdbx_strand_id
1 'polypeptide(L)'
;YVELEDRRTKHNFEFQAINKNYLSHINWPANHPMAGQPIELRDYQVETVNKFIENPQCIQEIATGAGKTIITAALCQLVEPYGRTLTIVPNKSLVTQTEEDFLACNLDTGVYYGDRKELGRYNTIATWQSLNVLEKKSKDEHTADFLEAIKGINTVIIDEVHMAKADVLKRMLTGPFAHCGIRWGLTGTVPKADYEFMGIKCSIGEVVNKIAAKTLQDKGVLANCNVNIIQTIETKMFSNYQEELKWLTTDDRRMSFLAQTIKSISSSGNTLILVDRISAGQTLNKKLPGSVFISGSTKNPDRKEQYDEVSTATNKIIIA
;
A
#
# COMPACT_ATOMS: atom_id res chain seq x y z
N TYR A 1 20.55 -8.99 18.02
CA TYR A 1 20.96 -7.65 18.53
C TYR A 1 22.39 -7.32 18.12
N VAL A 2 23.36 -8.19 18.40
CA VAL A 2 24.78 -7.96 18.05
C VAL A 2 24.97 -7.82 16.53
N GLU A 3 24.29 -8.64 15.73
CA GLU A 3 24.35 -8.55 14.26
C GLU A 3 23.72 -7.28 13.69
N LEU A 4 22.69 -6.74 14.35
CA LEU A 4 22.05 -5.48 13.99
C LEU A 4 22.96 -4.27 14.28
N GLU A 5 23.63 -4.26 15.43
CA GLU A 5 24.59 -3.22 15.77
C GLU A 5 25.83 -3.23 14.87
N ASP A 6 26.32 -4.44 14.52
CA ASP A 6 27.45 -4.58 13.61
C ASP A 6 27.13 -4.06 12.20
N ARG A 7 25.92 -4.29 11.72
CA ARG A 7 25.44 -3.73 10.43
C ARG A 7 25.26 -2.22 10.49
N ARG A 8 24.71 -1.69 11.59
CA ARG A 8 24.60 -0.25 11.82
C ARG A 8 25.95 0.43 11.82
N THR A 9 26.93 -0.14 12.49
CA THR A 9 28.30 0.37 12.56
C THR A 9 29.02 0.29 11.21
N LYS A 10 28.84 -0.80 10.47
CA LYS A 10 29.42 -1.01 9.13
C LYS A 10 28.95 -0.01 8.09
N HIS A 11 27.72 0.48 8.20
CA HIS A 11 27.12 1.40 7.23
C HIS A 11 27.20 2.87 7.69
N ASN A 12 27.75 3.13 8.85
CA ASN A 12 27.97 4.49 9.39
C ASN A 12 26.69 5.35 9.41
N PHE A 13 25.54 4.75 9.74
CA PHE A 13 24.28 5.47 9.82
C PHE A 13 24.20 6.26 11.13
N GLU A 14 24.41 7.54 11.04
CA GLU A 14 24.09 8.47 12.14
C GLU A 14 22.69 9.05 11.90
N PHE A 15 21.75 8.68 12.74
CA PHE A 15 20.41 9.22 12.71
C PHE A 15 20.24 10.29 13.76
N GLN A 16 19.85 11.48 13.32
CA GLN A 16 19.42 12.54 14.21
C GLN A 16 17.91 12.51 14.36
N ALA A 17 17.43 12.63 15.58
CA ALA A 17 16.00 12.75 15.82
C ALA A 17 15.42 13.97 15.10
N ILE A 18 14.35 13.77 14.35
CA ILE A 18 13.61 14.88 13.73
C ILE A 18 12.79 15.55 14.83
N ASN A 19 12.96 16.86 14.98
CA ASN A 19 12.19 17.61 15.95
C ASN A 19 10.75 17.85 15.48
N LYS A 20 9.91 18.31 16.39
CA LYS A 20 8.46 18.43 16.19
C LYS A 20 8.05 19.37 15.05
N ASN A 21 8.90 20.30 14.69
CA ASN A 21 8.65 21.31 13.65
C ASN A 21 9.43 20.98 12.37
N TYR A 22 9.69 19.71 12.11
CA TYR A 22 10.36 19.31 10.89
C TYR A 22 9.56 19.74 9.65
N LEU A 23 10.20 20.60 8.86
CA LEU A 23 9.72 20.96 7.52
C LEU A 23 10.53 20.17 6.51
N SER A 24 9.85 19.37 5.72
CA SER A 24 10.48 18.68 4.60
C SER A 24 10.77 19.66 3.47
N HIS A 25 11.87 19.47 2.75
CA HIS A 25 12.10 20.12 1.45
C HIS A 25 11.23 19.53 0.34
N ILE A 26 10.47 18.49 0.62
CA ILE A 26 9.50 17.85 -0.27
C ILE A 26 8.32 18.81 -0.43
N ASN A 27 7.90 19.03 -1.66
CA ASN A 27 6.71 19.81 -1.96
C ASN A 27 5.44 18.97 -1.83
N TRP A 28 4.32 19.63 -1.60
CA TRP A 28 3.02 18.97 -1.67
C TRP A 28 2.77 18.37 -3.06
N PRO A 29 2.13 17.18 -3.14
CA PRO A 29 1.69 16.58 -4.41
C PRO A 29 0.89 17.55 -5.28
N ALA A 30 0.99 17.43 -6.59
CA ALA A 30 0.42 18.39 -7.54
C ALA A 30 -1.09 18.60 -7.42
N ASN A 31 -1.82 17.60 -6.96
CA ASN A 31 -3.28 17.67 -6.75
C ASN A 31 -3.69 18.14 -5.34
N HIS A 32 -2.73 18.45 -4.47
CA HIS A 32 -3.01 18.99 -3.15
C HIS A 32 -3.26 20.49 -3.22
N PRO A 33 -4.17 21.09 -2.40
CA PRO A 33 -4.42 22.54 -2.40
C PRO A 33 -3.19 23.41 -2.15
N MET A 34 -2.18 22.86 -1.47
CA MET A 34 -0.90 23.51 -1.17
C MET A 34 0.22 23.09 -2.12
N ALA A 35 -0.10 22.64 -3.33
CA ALA A 35 0.91 22.23 -4.32
C ALA A 35 1.98 23.30 -4.52
N GLY A 36 3.24 22.87 -4.65
CA GLY A 36 4.39 23.76 -4.78
C GLY A 36 4.93 24.37 -3.48
N GLN A 37 4.30 24.07 -2.33
CA GLN A 37 4.78 24.48 -1.01
C GLN A 37 5.46 23.31 -0.29
N PRO A 38 6.40 23.58 0.64
CA PRO A 38 7.01 22.56 1.48
C PRO A 38 5.94 21.80 2.29
N ILE A 39 6.16 20.49 2.44
CA ILE A 39 5.31 19.65 3.26
C ILE A 39 5.73 19.80 4.72
N GLU A 40 4.78 20.19 5.56
CA GLU A 40 4.89 20.13 7.01
C GLU A 40 4.28 18.79 7.48
N LEU A 41 5.11 17.96 8.10
CA LEU A 41 4.64 16.69 8.66
C LEU A 41 3.80 16.94 9.93
N ARG A 42 2.71 16.20 10.06
CA ARG A 42 1.90 16.21 11.29
C ARG A 42 2.67 15.59 12.46
N ASP A 43 2.35 15.98 13.68
CA ASP A 43 3.00 15.48 14.91
C ASP A 43 3.22 13.96 14.90
N TYR A 44 2.19 13.19 14.61
CA TYR A 44 2.29 11.72 14.59
C TYR A 44 3.14 11.19 13.42
N GLN A 45 3.24 11.91 12.31
CA GLN A 45 4.12 11.57 11.19
C GLN A 45 5.58 11.82 11.56
N VAL A 46 5.87 12.92 12.22
CA VAL A 46 7.22 13.22 12.78
C VAL A 46 7.62 12.13 13.77
N GLU A 47 6.73 11.77 14.70
CA GLU A 47 6.98 10.67 15.65
C GLU A 47 7.26 9.35 14.92
N THR A 48 6.48 9.03 13.88
CA THR A 48 6.65 7.83 13.05
C THR A 48 8.02 7.83 12.37
N VAL A 49 8.41 8.93 11.75
CA VAL A 49 9.73 9.08 11.09
C VAL A 49 10.85 8.91 12.10
N ASN A 50 10.76 9.56 13.25
CA ASN A 50 11.76 9.43 14.31
C ASN A 50 11.92 7.99 14.80
N LYS A 51 10.81 7.26 14.98
CA LYS A 51 10.85 5.85 15.37
C LYS A 51 11.51 4.95 14.32
N PHE A 52 11.33 5.26 13.03
CA PHE A 52 12.06 4.57 11.97
C PHE A 52 13.57 4.85 12.03
N ILE A 53 13.95 6.10 12.25
CA ILE A 53 15.36 6.51 12.33
C ILE A 53 16.03 5.86 13.54
N GLU A 54 15.38 5.84 14.70
CA GLU A 54 15.86 5.19 15.92
C GLU A 54 15.99 3.65 15.77
N ASN A 55 15.21 3.05 14.86
CA ASN A 55 15.15 1.61 14.65
C ASN A 55 15.42 1.26 13.18
N PRO A 56 16.68 1.05 12.78
CA PRO A 56 17.05 0.78 11.39
C PRO A 56 16.38 -0.46 10.78
N GLN A 57 15.93 -1.39 11.61
CA GLN A 57 15.19 -2.59 11.17
C GLN A 57 13.94 -2.73 12.04
N CYS A 58 12.81 -2.28 11.54
CA CYS A 58 11.57 -2.32 12.27
C CYS A 58 10.34 -2.26 11.36
N ILE A 59 9.20 -2.56 11.96
CA ILE A 59 7.87 -2.43 11.36
C ILE A 59 7.06 -1.42 12.17
N GLN A 60 6.25 -0.62 11.50
CA GLN A 60 5.25 0.23 12.17
C GLN A 60 3.85 -0.07 11.62
N GLU A 61 2.89 -0.30 12.53
CA GLU A 61 1.48 -0.42 12.21
C GLU A 61 0.85 0.97 12.15
N ILE A 62 0.54 1.42 10.93
CA ILE A 62 0.05 2.76 10.65
C ILE A 62 -1.25 2.66 9.88
N ALA A 63 -2.33 3.17 10.45
CA ALA A 63 -3.66 3.09 9.86
C ALA A 63 -3.69 3.58 8.39
N THR A 64 -4.55 2.98 7.58
CA THR A 64 -4.83 3.46 6.23
C THR A 64 -5.36 4.90 6.28
N GLY A 65 -4.91 5.74 5.34
CA GLY A 65 -5.27 7.16 5.32
C GLY A 65 -4.41 8.07 6.22
N ALA A 66 -3.47 7.50 7.00
CA ALA A 66 -2.55 8.29 7.84
C ALA A 66 -1.43 9.02 7.05
N GLY A 67 -1.38 8.87 5.73
CA GLY A 67 -0.34 9.47 4.89
C GLY A 67 0.96 8.67 4.86
N LYS A 68 0.87 7.33 4.80
CA LYS A 68 2.05 6.44 4.68
C LYS A 68 2.98 6.84 3.55
N THR A 69 2.45 7.24 2.39
CA THR A 69 3.25 7.65 1.23
C THR A 69 4.11 8.87 1.53
N ILE A 70 3.57 9.88 2.21
CA ILE A 70 4.32 11.08 2.62
C ILE A 70 5.40 10.72 3.66
N ILE A 71 5.08 9.85 4.61
CA ILE A 71 6.07 9.33 5.56
C ILE A 71 7.21 8.63 4.81
N THR A 72 6.87 7.76 3.84
CA THR A 72 7.86 7.05 3.03
C THR A 72 8.70 8.01 2.20
N ALA A 73 8.10 9.03 1.60
CA ALA A 73 8.81 10.06 0.84
C ALA A 73 9.81 10.84 1.73
N ALA A 74 9.40 11.22 2.94
CA ALA A 74 10.27 11.87 3.92
C ALA A 74 11.44 10.95 4.33
N LEU A 75 11.18 9.65 4.55
CA LEU A 75 12.23 8.67 4.85
C LEU A 75 13.21 8.51 3.68
N CYS A 76 12.72 8.43 2.44
CA CYS A 76 13.56 8.36 1.25
C CYS A 76 14.50 9.58 1.17
N GLN A 77 13.98 10.78 1.38
CA GLN A 77 14.78 12.00 1.38
C GLN A 77 15.86 12.00 2.47
N LEU A 78 15.51 11.56 3.67
CA LEU A 78 16.44 11.52 4.82
C LEU A 78 17.60 10.54 4.63
N VAL A 79 17.35 9.41 3.95
CA VAL A 79 18.38 8.38 3.75
C VAL A 79 19.14 8.51 2.43
N GLU A 80 18.76 9.44 1.56
CA GLU A 80 19.41 9.69 0.26
C GLU A 80 20.95 9.88 0.37
N PRO A 81 21.48 10.61 1.38
CA PRO A 81 22.93 10.75 1.55
C PRO A 81 23.67 9.43 1.81
N TYR A 82 22.98 8.41 2.26
CA TYR A 82 23.58 7.11 2.62
C TYR A 82 23.51 6.10 1.47
N GLY A 83 22.80 6.39 0.40
CA GLY A 83 22.67 5.52 -0.77
C GLY A 83 21.26 5.47 -1.33
N ARG A 84 21.05 4.52 -2.24
CA ARG A 84 19.78 4.34 -2.94
C ARG A 84 18.74 3.62 -2.08
N THR A 85 17.50 3.99 -2.29
CA THR A 85 16.34 3.38 -1.63
C THR A 85 15.54 2.52 -2.60
N LEU A 86 15.14 1.34 -2.15
CA LEU A 86 14.19 0.47 -2.83
C LEU A 86 12.89 0.44 -2.04
N THR A 87 11.82 0.96 -2.64
CA THR A 87 10.46 0.89 -2.07
C THR A 87 9.69 -0.26 -2.72
N ILE A 88 9.25 -1.21 -1.93
CA ILE A 88 8.49 -2.36 -2.38
C ILE A 88 7.02 -2.15 -2.08
N VAL A 89 6.19 -2.28 -3.10
CA VAL A 89 4.73 -2.21 -3.00
C VAL A 89 4.07 -3.50 -3.48
N PRO A 90 2.86 -3.85 -3.02
CA PRO A 90 2.28 -5.17 -3.28
C PRO A 90 1.83 -5.41 -4.72
N ASN A 91 1.47 -4.36 -5.47
CA ASN A 91 0.92 -4.51 -6.81
C ASN A 91 1.26 -3.35 -7.75
N LYS A 92 0.99 -3.55 -9.06
CA LYS A 92 1.32 -2.59 -10.12
C LYS A 92 0.61 -1.24 -9.99
N SER A 93 -0.64 -1.24 -9.54
CA SER A 93 -1.41 0.01 -9.39
C SER A 93 -0.79 0.91 -8.31
N LEU A 94 -0.32 0.30 -7.21
CA LEU A 94 0.38 1.04 -6.16
C LEU A 94 1.77 1.52 -6.61
N VAL A 95 2.47 0.80 -7.52
CA VAL A 95 3.72 1.32 -8.10
C VAL A 95 3.48 2.65 -8.80
N THR A 96 2.48 2.70 -9.69
CA THR A 96 2.16 3.91 -10.45
C THR A 96 1.73 5.06 -9.54
N GLN A 97 0.88 4.78 -8.56
CA GLN A 97 0.42 5.79 -7.60
C GLN A 97 1.57 6.33 -6.76
N THR A 98 2.40 5.44 -6.21
CA THR A 98 3.56 5.84 -5.38
C THR A 98 4.58 6.62 -6.21
N GLU A 99 4.78 6.26 -7.48
CA GLU A 99 5.63 7.00 -8.40
C GLU A 99 5.12 8.42 -8.62
N GLU A 100 3.82 8.59 -8.94
CA GLU A 100 3.20 9.90 -9.11
C GLU A 100 3.40 10.76 -7.85
N ASP A 101 3.16 10.20 -6.67
CA ASP A 101 3.34 10.90 -5.40
C ASP A 101 4.80 11.28 -5.13
N PHE A 102 5.75 10.37 -5.38
CA PHE A 102 7.19 10.64 -5.18
C PHE A 102 7.72 11.70 -6.14
N LEU A 103 7.33 11.63 -7.42
CA LEU A 103 7.70 12.66 -8.40
C LEU A 103 7.09 14.02 -8.05
N ALA A 104 5.84 14.05 -7.59
CA ALA A 104 5.20 15.28 -7.10
C ALA A 104 5.90 15.83 -5.84
N CYS A 105 6.56 14.98 -5.07
CA CYS A 105 7.43 15.36 -3.95
C CYS A 105 8.86 15.67 -4.37
N ASN A 106 9.18 15.83 -5.65
CA ASN A 106 10.51 16.10 -6.20
C ASN A 106 11.59 15.05 -5.85
N LEU A 107 11.21 13.80 -5.63
CA LEU A 107 12.16 12.71 -5.43
C LEU A 107 12.61 12.16 -6.80
N ASP A 108 13.93 11.95 -6.96
CA ASP A 108 14.48 11.26 -8.13
C ASP A 108 14.07 9.78 -8.08
N THR A 109 13.03 9.45 -8.85
CA THR A 109 12.32 8.17 -8.75
C THR A 109 12.27 7.47 -10.09
N GLY A 110 12.56 6.18 -10.08
CA GLY A 110 12.32 5.25 -11.16
C GLY A 110 11.48 4.06 -10.70
N VAL A 111 10.96 3.30 -11.66
CA VAL A 111 10.10 2.14 -11.37
C VAL A 111 10.59 0.87 -12.04
N TYR A 112 10.41 -0.26 -11.35
CA TYR A 112 10.73 -1.57 -11.87
C TYR A 112 9.54 -2.53 -11.77
N TYR A 113 8.74 -2.56 -12.82
CA TYR A 113 7.62 -3.50 -12.96
C TYR A 113 7.19 -3.66 -14.42
N GLY A 114 6.57 -4.79 -14.78
CA GLY A 114 6.05 -5.02 -16.12
C GLY A 114 7.11 -4.72 -17.20
N ASP A 115 6.78 -3.83 -18.11
CA ASP A 115 7.66 -3.40 -19.21
C ASP A 115 8.57 -2.21 -18.84
N ARG A 116 8.30 -1.55 -17.71
CA ARG A 116 9.11 -0.44 -17.24
C ARG A 116 10.27 -0.93 -16.36
N LYS A 117 11.49 -0.57 -16.73
CA LYS A 117 12.75 -1.08 -16.19
C LYS A 117 13.70 0.06 -15.81
N GLU A 118 13.22 1.03 -15.07
CA GLU A 118 13.97 2.24 -14.70
C GLU A 118 14.73 2.01 -13.38
N LEU A 119 15.89 1.44 -13.50
CA LEU A 119 16.83 1.23 -12.40
C LEU A 119 17.90 2.34 -12.38
N GLY A 120 18.61 2.47 -11.27
CA GLY A 120 19.71 3.44 -11.16
C GLY A 120 19.33 4.81 -10.61
N ARG A 121 18.07 5.07 -10.34
CA ARG A 121 17.61 6.28 -9.65
C ARG A 121 17.87 6.19 -8.15
N TYR A 122 17.88 7.34 -7.45
CA TYR A 122 18.02 7.36 -5.99
C TYR A 122 16.90 6.55 -5.32
N ASN A 123 15.68 6.70 -5.81
CA ASN A 123 14.54 5.92 -5.34
C ASN A 123 14.06 5.00 -6.46
N THR A 124 13.90 3.73 -6.16
CA THR A 124 13.32 2.76 -7.08
C THR A 124 12.10 2.13 -6.45
N ILE A 125 10.96 2.20 -7.12
CA ILE A 125 9.72 1.55 -6.68
C ILE A 125 9.53 0.27 -7.48
N ALA A 126 9.30 -0.85 -6.80
CA ALA A 126 9.17 -2.15 -7.44
C ALA A 126 8.13 -3.03 -6.75
N THR A 127 7.76 -4.14 -7.40
CA THR A 127 7.04 -5.24 -6.77
C THR A 127 7.97 -6.42 -6.52
N TRP A 128 7.68 -7.21 -5.49
CA TRP A 128 8.42 -8.46 -5.22
C TRP A 128 8.48 -9.38 -6.43
N GLN A 129 7.37 -9.48 -7.17
CA GLN A 129 7.25 -10.33 -8.34
C GLN A 129 8.27 -9.93 -9.41
N SER A 130 8.37 -8.63 -9.68
CA SER A 130 9.29 -8.11 -10.70
C SER A 130 10.75 -8.32 -10.33
N LEU A 131 11.10 -8.09 -9.07
CA LEU A 131 12.47 -8.35 -8.57
C LEU A 131 12.83 -9.85 -8.61
N ASN A 132 11.89 -10.72 -8.22
CA ASN A 132 12.09 -12.15 -8.28
C ASN A 132 12.28 -12.68 -9.71
N VAL A 133 11.55 -12.10 -10.67
CA VAL A 133 11.72 -12.42 -12.10
C VAL A 133 13.11 -11.98 -12.59
N LEU A 134 13.55 -10.77 -12.24
CA LEU A 134 14.87 -10.26 -12.60
C LEU A 134 15.98 -11.14 -12.02
N GLU A 135 15.88 -11.49 -10.73
CA GLU A 135 16.87 -12.36 -10.07
C GLU A 135 16.98 -13.74 -10.75
N LYS A 136 15.82 -14.37 -11.05
CA LYS A 136 15.80 -15.65 -11.75
C LYS A 136 16.42 -15.55 -13.13
N LYS A 137 15.99 -14.56 -13.93
CA LYS A 137 16.52 -14.34 -15.27
C LYS A 137 18.02 -14.13 -15.26
N SER A 138 18.52 -13.29 -14.34
CA SER A 138 19.95 -13.02 -14.20
C SER A 138 20.74 -14.29 -13.84
N LYS A 139 20.18 -15.19 -13.01
CA LYS A 139 20.80 -16.49 -12.68
C LYS A 139 20.78 -17.46 -13.85
N ASP A 140 19.66 -17.57 -14.58
CA ASP A 140 19.48 -18.49 -15.69
C ASP A 140 20.35 -18.10 -16.89
N GLU A 141 20.49 -16.80 -17.16
CA GLU A 141 21.30 -16.24 -18.23
C GLU A 141 22.78 -16.00 -17.84
N HIS A 142 23.14 -16.27 -16.57
CA HIS A 142 24.47 -16.00 -16.00
C HIS A 142 24.94 -14.55 -16.20
N THR A 143 24.02 -13.60 -16.08
CA THR A 143 24.31 -12.16 -16.19
C THR A 143 24.45 -11.50 -14.81
N ALA A 144 25.07 -10.33 -14.75
CA ALA A 144 25.18 -9.52 -13.55
C ALA A 144 24.02 -8.54 -13.35
N ASP A 145 23.02 -8.56 -14.24
CA ASP A 145 21.95 -7.54 -14.32
C ASP A 145 21.24 -7.29 -12.98
N PHE A 146 20.96 -8.36 -12.23
CA PHE A 146 20.32 -8.21 -10.93
C PHE A 146 21.23 -7.56 -9.90
N LEU A 147 22.52 -7.95 -9.86
CA LEU A 147 23.49 -7.38 -8.92
C LEU A 147 23.78 -5.91 -9.24
N GLU A 148 23.84 -5.57 -10.53
CA GLU A 148 23.99 -4.17 -10.97
C GLU A 148 22.75 -3.34 -10.62
N ALA A 149 21.55 -3.91 -10.79
CA ALA A 149 20.29 -3.26 -10.46
C ALA A 149 20.20 -2.88 -8.97
N ILE A 150 20.67 -3.75 -8.08
CA ILE A 150 20.63 -3.54 -6.63
C ILE A 150 21.87 -2.81 -6.07
N LYS A 151 22.86 -2.54 -6.89
CA LYS A 151 24.09 -1.87 -6.47
C LYS A 151 23.81 -0.51 -5.87
N GLY A 152 24.34 -0.22 -4.69
CA GLY A 152 24.17 1.02 -3.96
C GLY A 152 22.83 1.19 -3.25
N ILE A 153 21.96 0.17 -3.27
CA ILE A 153 20.76 0.14 -2.44
C ILE A 153 21.16 -0.20 -1.01
N ASN A 154 20.98 0.75 -0.10
CA ASN A 154 21.27 0.61 1.33
C ASN A 154 20.00 0.56 2.18
N THR A 155 18.88 1.02 1.63
CA THR A 155 17.59 1.08 2.31
C THR A 155 16.52 0.32 1.54
N VAL A 156 15.79 -0.53 2.24
CA VAL A 156 14.59 -1.20 1.70
C VAL A 156 13.39 -0.79 2.54
N ILE A 157 12.41 -0.18 1.91
CA ILE A 157 11.12 0.19 2.53
C ILE A 157 10.03 -0.70 1.93
N ILE A 158 9.21 -1.31 2.76
CA ILE A 158 8.18 -2.25 2.32
C ILE A 158 6.83 -1.74 2.77
N ASP A 159 6.03 -1.29 1.82
CA ASP A 159 4.65 -0.89 2.09
C ASP A 159 3.71 -2.10 2.05
N GLU A 160 2.68 -2.05 2.89
CA GLU A 160 1.73 -3.14 3.12
C GLU A 160 2.45 -4.49 3.36
N VAL A 161 3.42 -4.46 4.28
CA VAL A 161 4.32 -5.59 4.52
C VAL A 161 3.60 -6.90 4.86
N HIS A 162 2.39 -6.83 5.42
CA HIS A 162 1.55 -8.01 5.70
C HIS A 162 1.11 -8.76 4.43
N MET A 163 1.12 -8.10 3.26
CA MET A 163 0.82 -8.73 1.97
C MET A 163 2.03 -9.43 1.34
N ALA A 164 3.22 -9.21 1.88
CA ALA A 164 4.42 -9.86 1.41
C ALA A 164 4.42 -11.35 1.80
N LYS A 165 4.73 -12.23 0.84
CA LYS A 165 4.94 -13.65 1.16
C LYS A 165 6.20 -13.76 2.01
N ALA A 166 6.07 -14.23 3.24
CA ALA A 166 7.16 -14.31 4.21
C ALA A 166 8.42 -15.02 3.66
N ASP A 167 8.27 -16.11 2.91
CA ASP A 167 9.38 -16.85 2.33
C ASP A 167 10.14 -16.05 1.26
N VAL A 168 9.41 -15.31 0.40
CA VAL A 168 10.03 -14.45 -0.62
C VAL A 168 10.77 -13.29 0.05
N LEU A 169 10.14 -12.67 1.02
CA LEU A 169 10.71 -11.57 1.79
C LEU A 169 11.99 -12.03 2.51
N LYS A 170 11.91 -13.13 3.25
CA LYS A 170 13.05 -13.71 3.94
C LYS A 170 14.20 -13.99 2.96
N ARG A 171 13.94 -14.71 1.87
CA ARG A 171 14.96 -15.06 0.88
C ARG A 171 15.64 -13.81 0.28
N MET A 172 14.86 -12.78 -0.06
CA MET A 172 15.41 -11.56 -0.64
C MET A 172 16.22 -10.75 0.38
N LEU A 173 15.70 -10.58 1.59
CA LEU A 173 16.36 -9.76 2.62
C LEU A 173 17.55 -10.46 3.29
N THR A 174 17.58 -11.79 3.34
CA THR A 174 18.75 -12.54 3.87
C THR A 174 19.75 -12.93 2.78
N GLY A 175 19.38 -12.81 1.51
CA GLY A 175 20.22 -13.08 0.35
C GLY A 175 20.68 -11.77 -0.32
N PRO A 176 20.09 -11.39 -1.47
CA PRO A 176 20.56 -10.26 -2.28
C PRO A 176 20.62 -8.92 -1.52
N PHE A 177 19.65 -8.66 -0.65
CA PHE A 177 19.59 -7.42 0.15
C PHE A 177 20.14 -7.60 1.58
N ALA A 178 20.91 -8.66 1.83
CA ALA A 178 21.51 -8.89 3.16
C ALA A 178 22.42 -7.74 3.61
N HIS A 179 23.01 -7.04 2.65
CA HIS A 179 23.87 -5.88 2.89
C HIS A 179 23.10 -4.62 3.29
N CYS A 180 21.78 -4.55 3.05
CA CYS A 180 20.97 -3.37 3.42
C CYS A 180 20.85 -3.26 4.93
N GLY A 181 21.45 -2.22 5.50
CA GLY A 181 21.42 -1.94 6.94
C GLY A 181 20.05 -1.44 7.40
N ILE A 182 19.33 -0.77 6.50
CA ILE A 182 18.01 -0.20 6.78
C ILE A 182 16.93 -1.02 6.11
N ARG A 183 15.97 -1.49 6.93
CA ARG A 183 14.82 -2.27 6.48
C ARG A 183 13.59 -1.83 7.25
N TRP A 184 12.72 -1.08 6.61
CA TRP A 184 11.53 -0.53 7.22
C TRP A 184 10.27 -1.12 6.61
N GLY A 185 9.37 -1.59 7.46
CA GLY A 185 8.06 -2.12 7.07
C GLY A 185 6.93 -1.20 7.53
N LEU A 186 6.00 -0.88 6.62
CA LEU A 186 4.77 -0.17 6.94
C LEU A 186 3.59 -1.11 6.68
N THR A 187 2.59 -1.07 7.56
CA THR A 187 1.35 -1.83 7.37
C THR A 187 0.18 -1.15 8.05
N GLY A 188 -1.00 -1.22 7.45
CA GLY A 188 -2.24 -0.79 8.11
C GLY A 188 -2.82 -1.83 9.05
N THR A 189 -2.37 -3.09 8.95
CA THR A 189 -2.90 -4.21 9.71
C THR A 189 -1.80 -5.23 9.97
N VAL A 190 -1.56 -5.54 11.23
CA VAL A 190 -0.73 -6.67 11.64
C VAL A 190 -1.61 -7.92 11.70
N PRO A 191 -1.24 -9.05 11.06
CA PRO A 191 -1.96 -10.30 11.19
C PRO A 191 -2.09 -10.71 12.66
N LYS A 192 -3.27 -11.22 13.04
CA LYS A 192 -3.54 -11.63 14.43
C LYS A 192 -2.81 -12.93 14.81
N ALA A 193 -2.49 -13.77 13.82
CA ALA A 193 -1.78 -15.01 14.05
C ALA A 193 -0.26 -14.76 14.07
N ASP A 194 0.34 -14.84 15.25
CA ASP A 194 1.78 -14.56 15.45
C ASP A 194 2.69 -15.40 14.53
N TYR A 195 2.32 -16.65 14.25
CA TYR A 195 3.14 -17.53 13.41
C TYR A 195 3.20 -17.07 11.94
N GLU A 196 2.12 -16.47 11.41
CA GLU A 196 2.10 -15.95 10.03
C GLU A 196 2.99 -14.72 9.89
N PHE A 197 3.05 -13.92 10.93
CA PHE A 197 3.81 -12.67 10.94
C PHE A 197 5.27 -12.86 11.39
N MET A 198 5.59 -13.98 12.05
CA MET A 198 6.94 -14.26 12.58
C MET A 198 8.00 -14.21 11.47
N GLY A 199 7.75 -14.81 10.31
CA GLY A 199 8.69 -14.79 9.18
C GLY A 199 8.99 -13.38 8.68
N ILE A 200 8.02 -12.47 8.75
CA ILE A 200 8.17 -11.07 8.39
C ILE A 200 9.00 -10.34 9.45
N LYS A 201 8.68 -10.54 10.73
CA LYS A 201 9.47 -9.98 11.85
C LYS A 201 10.92 -10.40 11.81
N CYS A 202 11.20 -11.67 11.58
CA CYS A 202 12.56 -12.19 11.47
C CYS A 202 13.35 -11.57 10.30
N SER A 203 12.67 -11.07 9.27
CA SER A 203 13.32 -10.52 8.08
C SER A 203 13.53 -9.01 8.15
N ILE A 204 12.65 -8.29 8.85
CA ILE A 204 12.65 -6.82 8.92
C ILE A 204 12.97 -6.34 10.32
N GLY A 205 12.29 -6.86 11.34
CA GLY A 205 12.39 -6.44 12.73
C GLY A 205 11.03 -6.46 13.44
N GLU A 206 11.01 -6.03 14.68
CA GLU A 206 9.82 -5.97 15.51
C GLU A 206 8.89 -4.81 15.12
N VAL A 207 7.63 -4.91 15.57
CA VAL A 207 6.68 -3.80 15.48
C VAL A 207 6.94 -2.83 16.63
N VAL A 208 7.48 -1.65 16.30
CA VAL A 208 7.93 -0.67 17.30
C VAL A 208 6.90 0.44 17.56
N ASN A 209 5.89 0.57 16.71
CA ASN A 209 4.87 1.61 16.85
C ASN A 209 3.53 1.16 16.26
N LYS A 210 2.45 1.72 16.83
CA LYS A 210 1.09 1.49 16.36
C LYS A 210 0.28 2.77 16.38
N ILE A 211 -0.22 3.18 15.21
CA ILE A 211 -1.14 4.30 15.04
C ILE A 211 -2.48 3.75 14.57
N ALA A 212 -3.44 3.68 15.48
CA ALA A 212 -4.77 3.15 15.19
C ALA A 212 -5.63 4.17 14.43
N ALA A 213 -6.53 3.68 13.56
CA ALA A 213 -7.49 4.53 12.84
C ALA A 213 -8.35 5.36 13.81
N LYS A 214 -8.79 4.76 14.93
CA LYS A 214 -9.58 5.45 15.96
C LYS A 214 -8.86 6.68 16.52
N THR A 215 -7.56 6.57 16.81
CA THR A 215 -6.76 7.71 17.29
C THR A 215 -6.73 8.86 16.28
N LEU A 216 -6.67 8.55 14.99
CA LEU A 216 -6.66 9.55 13.94
C LEU A 216 -8.06 10.14 13.68
N GLN A 217 -9.10 9.35 13.86
CA GLN A 217 -10.49 9.85 13.83
C GLN A 217 -10.75 10.82 14.98
N ASP A 218 -10.33 10.49 16.19
CA ASP A 218 -10.48 11.34 17.39
C ASP A 218 -9.70 12.67 17.24
N LYS A 219 -8.60 12.66 16.47
CA LYS A 219 -7.83 13.86 16.11
C LYS A 219 -8.39 14.62 14.89
N GLY A 220 -9.48 14.17 14.29
CA GLY A 220 -10.07 14.78 13.09
C GLY A 220 -9.21 14.61 11.81
N VAL A 221 -8.23 13.71 11.82
CA VAL A 221 -7.37 13.41 10.65
C VAL A 221 -8.08 12.47 9.69
N LEU A 222 -8.81 11.49 10.22
CA LEU A 222 -9.62 10.55 9.44
C LEU A 222 -11.11 10.81 9.70
N ALA A 223 -11.90 10.59 8.64
CA ALA A 223 -13.35 10.63 8.77
C ALA A 223 -13.87 9.54 9.71
N ASN A 224 -14.95 9.82 10.42
CA ASN A 224 -15.64 8.80 11.18
C ASN A 224 -16.31 7.79 10.25
N CYS A 225 -16.27 6.52 10.63
CA CYS A 225 -16.90 5.44 9.90
C CYS A 225 -17.96 4.78 10.79
N ASN A 226 -19.20 4.77 10.32
CA ASN A 226 -20.30 4.03 10.95
C ASN A 226 -20.50 2.72 10.17
N VAL A 227 -20.46 1.60 10.87
CA VAL A 227 -20.66 0.27 10.28
C VAL A 227 -22.05 -0.22 10.61
N ASN A 228 -22.88 -0.40 9.58
CA ASN A 228 -24.22 -0.99 9.69
C ASN A 228 -24.20 -2.40 9.07
N ILE A 229 -24.55 -3.40 9.87
CA ILE A 229 -24.60 -4.79 9.42
C ILE A 229 -26.06 -5.15 9.13
N ILE A 230 -26.36 -5.47 7.87
CA ILE A 230 -27.67 -5.96 7.46
C ILE A 230 -27.59 -7.48 7.38
N GLN A 231 -28.21 -8.17 8.34
CA GLN A 231 -28.28 -9.62 8.35
C GLN A 231 -29.49 -10.08 7.52
N THR A 232 -29.23 -10.91 6.52
CA THR A 232 -30.30 -11.65 5.80
C THR A 232 -30.39 -13.07 6.31
N ILE A 233 -31.61 -13.54 6.58
CA ILE A 233 -31.86 -14.91 7.03
C ILE A 233 -32.42 -15.71 5.86
N GLU A 234 -31.76 -16.80 5.54
CA GLU A 234 -32.19 -17.73 4.50
C GLU A 234 -32.39 -19.12 5.09
N THR A 235 -33.44 -19.77 4.67
CA THR A 235 -33.77 -21.14 5.12
C THR A 235 -33.35 -22.22 4.14
N LYS A 236 -32.81 -21.83 2.96
CA LYS A 236 -32.39 -22.76 1.92
C LYS A 236 -31.13 -23.51 2.35
N MET A 237 -31.15 -24.83 2.18
CA MET A 237 -30.02 -25.72 2.41
C MET A 237 -29.24 -25.92 1.11
N PHE A 238 -27.93 -25.97 1.18
CA PHE A 238 -27.03 -26.20 0.06
C PHE A 238 -26.14 -27.41 0.31
N SER A 239 -25.76 -28.12 -0.75
CA SER A 239 -24.93 -29.32 -0.64
C SER A 239 -23.45 -28.97 -0.37
N ASN A 240 -23.02 -27.78 -0.79
CA ASN A 240 -21.65 -27.30 -0.62
C ASN A 240 -21.57 -25.78 -0.72
N TYR A 241 -20.43 -25.24 -0.27
CA TYR A 241 -20.14 -23.80 -0.28
C TYR A 241 -20.24 -23.16 -1.68
N GLN A 242 -19.84 -23.85 -2.74
CA GLN A 242 -19.85 -23.29 -4.09
C GLN A 242 -21.29 -23.08 -4.61
N GLU A 243 -22.20 -23.97 -4.29
CA GLU A 243 -23.62 -23.82 -4.63
C GLU A 243 -24.25 -22.68 -3.84
N GLU A 244 -23.96 -22.58 -2.54
CA GLU A 244 -24.41 -21.49 -1.71
C GLU A 244 -23.89 -20.14 -2.24
N LEU A 245 -22.60 -20.02 -2.50
CA LEU A 245 -21.97 -18.81 -3.03
C LEU A 245 -22.55 -18.41 -4.39
N LYS A 246 -22.77 -19.38 -5.28
CA LYS A 246 -23.42 -19.15 -6.57
C LYS A 246 -24.81 -18.58 -6.37
N TRP A 247 -25.60 -19.20 -5.51
CA TRP A 247 -26.96 -18.74 -5.21
C TRP A 247 -26.95 -17.34 -4.59
N LEU A 248 -26.14 -17.10 -3.58
CA LEU A 248 -25.99 -15.79 -2.92
C LEU A 248 -25.67 -14.65 -3.91
N THR A 249 -24.95 -14.94 -4.99
CA THR A 249 -24.49 -13.96 -5.98
C THR A 249 -25.33 -13.90 -7.26
N THR A 250 -26.29 -14.82 -7.47
CA THR A 250 -27.08 -14.90 -8.70
C THR A 250 -28.60 -14.97 -8.51
N ASP A 251 -29.09 -15.25 -7.29
CA ASP A 251 -30.54 -15.32 -7.04
C ASP A 251 -31.19 -13.96 -7.29
N ASP A 252 -32.17 -13.93 -8.18
CA ASP A 252 -32.76 -12.69 -8.67
C ASP A 252 -33.54 -11.93 -7.59
N ARG A 253 -34.23 -12.67 -6.69
CA ARG A 253 -34.98 -12.07 -5.59
C ARG A 253 -34.05 -11.38 -4.61
N ARG A 254 -32.96 -12.07 -4.24
CA ARG A 254 -31.91 -11.53 -3.37
C ARG A 254 -31.21 -10.33 -4.00
N MET A 255 -30.82 -10.42 -5.26
CA MET A 255 -30.17 -9.32 -5.99
C MET A 255 -31.10 -8.11 -6.16
N SER A 256 -32.41 -8.32 -6.30
CA SER A 256 -33.39 -7.25 -6.33
C SER A 256 -33.53 -6.55 -4.97
N PHE A 257 -33.55 -7.31 -3.88
CA PHE A 257 -33.54 -6.77 -2.52
C PHE A 257 -32.28 -5.93 -2.26
N LEU A 258 -31.09 -6.45 -2.63
CA LEU A 258 -29.84 -5.72 -2.50
C LEU A 258 -29.85 -4.42 -3.32
N ALA A 259 -30.33 -4.47 -4.57
CA ALA A 259 -30.43 -3.29 -5.43
C ALA A 259 -31.36 -2.21 -4.83
N GLN A 260 -32.50 -2.60 -4.25
CA GLN A 260 -33.39 -1.64 -3.56
C GLN A 260 -32.73 -1.02 -2.34
N THR A 261 -32.05 -1.83 -1.52
CA THR A 261 -31.31 -1.35 -0.36
C THR A 261 -30.21 -0.36 -0.76
N ILE A 262 -29.42 -0.72 -1.77
CA ILE A 262 -28.34 0.14 -2.31
C ILE A 262 -28.92 1.46 -2.82
N LYS A 263 -30.04 1.42 -3.56
CA LYS A 263 -30.71 2.62 -4.08
C LYS A 263 -31.18 3.56 -2.95
N SER A 264 -31.68 2.99 -1.86
CA SER A 264 -32.06 3.78 -0.68
C SER A 264 -30.84 4.43 -0.03
N ILE A 265 -29.73 3.71 0.14
CA ILE A 265 -28.49 4.22 0.74
C ILE A 265 -27.85 5.30 -0.15
N SER A 266 -27.81 5.06 -1.45
CA SER A 266 -27.16 5.97 -2.42
C SER A 266 -27.84 7.34 -2.57
N SER A 267 -29.05 7.50 -2.04
CA SER A 267 -29.71 8.80 -1.99
C SER A 267 -29.02 9.80 -1.06
N SER A 268 -28.20 9.33 -0.13
CA SER A 268 -27.48 10.16 0.84
C SER A 268 -26.05 10.53 0.44
N GLY A 269 -25.54 10.00 -0.69
CA GLY A 269 -24.17 10.28 -1.15
C GLY A 269 -23.63 9.27 -2.15
N ASN A 270 -22.37 9.46 -2.56
CA ASN A 270 -21.70 8.53 -3.44
C ASN A 270 -21.53 7.16 -2.77
N THR A 271 -21.78 6.11 -3.53
CA THR A 271 -21.82 4.74 -3.01
C THR A 271 -20.85 3.85 -3.79
N LEU A 272 -19.90 3.23 -3.09
CA LEU A 272 -19.03 2.19 -3.63
C LEU A 272 -19.53 0.81 -3.18
N ILE A 273 -19.77 -0.06 -4.14
CA ILE A 273 -20.21 -1.44 -3.91
C ILE A 273 -19.05 -2.36 -4.28
N LEU A 274 -18.58 -3.14 -3.33
CA LEU A 274 -17.56 -4.15 -3.58
C LEU A 274 -18.22 -5.50 -3.75
N VAL A 275 -17.87 -6.20 -4.84
CA VAL A 275 -18.40 -7.53 -5.17
C VAL A 275 -17.26 -8.50 -5.45
N ASP A 276 -17.40 -9.72 -4.95
CA ASP A 276 -16.41 -10.79 -5.16
C ASP A 276 -16.52 -11.47 -6.54
N ARG A 277 -17.70 -11.37 -7.18
CA ARG A 277 -18.00 -12.04 -8.46
C ARG A 277 -18.41 -11.05 -9.52
N ILE A 278 -17.75 -11.13 -10.68
CA ILE A 278 -18.10 -10.31 -11.88
C ILE A 278 -19.59 -10.45 -12.24
N SER A 279 -20.14 -11.66 -12.16
CA SER A 279 -21.56 -11.94 -12.45
C SER A 279 -22.51 -11.19 -11.49
N ALA A 280 -22.16 -11.10 -10.22
CA ALA A 280 -22.93 -10.34 -9.24
C ALA A 280 -22.90 -8.84 -9.55
N GLY A 281 -21.70 -8.30 -9.85
CA GLY A 281 -21.54 -6.90 -10.26
C GLY A 281 -22.33 -6.56 -11.51
N GLN A 282 -22.29 -7.39 -12.55
CA GLN A 282 -23.08 -7.22 -13.77
C GLN A 282 -24.57 -7.25 -13.52
N THR A 283 -25.03 -8.15 -12.64
CA THR A 283 -26.45 -8.25 -12.27
C THR A 283 -26.91 -7.02 -11.51
N LEU A 284 -26.12 -6.54 -10.54
CA LEU A 284 -26.41 -5.30 -9.81
C LEU A 284 -26.41 -4.09 -10.74
N ASN A 285 -25.44 -4.00 -11.66
CA ASN A 285 -25.37 -2.89 -12.62
C ASN A 285 -26.64 -2.82 -13.51
N LYS A 286 -27.16 -3.96 -13.95
CA LYS A 286 -28.44 -4.00 -14.68
C LYS A 286 -29.63 -3.55 -13.84
N LYS A 287 -29.62 -3.84 -12.53
CA LYS A 287 -30.71 -3.48 -11.60
C LYS A 287 -30.60 -2.05 -11.03
N LEU A 288 -29.43 -1.40 -11.21
CA LEU A 288 -29.14 -0.05 -10.74
C LEU A 288 -28.81 0.87 -11.93
N PRO A 289 -29.82 1.37 -12.65
CA PRO A 289 -29.60 2.26 -13.80
C PRO A 289 -28.77 3.50 -13.39
N GLY A 290 -27.75 3.82 -14.20
CA GLY A 290 -26.84 4.94 -13.90
C GLY A 290 -25.64 4.57 -13.01
N SER A 291 -25.54 3.31 -12.55
CA SER A 291 -24.32 2.82 -11.87
C SER A 291 -23.22 2.51 -12.88
N VAL A 292 -21.97 2.64 -12.44
CA VAL A 292 -20.76 2.31 -13.22
C VAL A 292 -20.19 1.00 -12.70
N PHE A 293 -19.97 0.04 -13.59
CA PHE A 293 -19.35 -1.24 -13.23
C PHE A 293 -17.88 -1.29 -13.68
N ILE A 294 -16.98 -1.47 -12.73
CA ILE A 294 -15.54 -1.57 -12.92
C ILE A 294 -15.10 -3.01 -12.62
N SER A 295 -14.43 -3.66 -13.54
CA SER A 295 -13.91 -5.02 -13.35
C SER A 295 -12.40 -5.06 -13.54
N GLY A 296 -11.78 -6.22 -13.25
CA GLY A 296 -10.35 -6.44 -13.48
C GLY A 296 -9.92 -6.28 -14.95
N SER A 297 -10.86 -6.37 -15.91
CA SER A 297 -10.61 -6.13 -17.33
C SER A 297 -10.64 -4.65 -17.75
N THR A 298 -11.14 -3.76 -16.88
CA THR A 298 -11.16 -2.31 -17.14
C THR A 298 -9.73 -1.78 -17.12
N LYS A 299 -9.30 -1.08 -18.18
CA LYS A 299 -7.95 -0.51 -18.28
C LYS A 299 -7.72 0.54 -17.19
N ASN A 300 -6.48 0.66 -16.73
CA ASN A 300 -6.14 1.61 -15.64
C ASN A 300 -6.50 3.07 -15.93
N PRO A 301 -6.27 3.64 -17.14
CA PRO A 301 -6.69 5.01 -17.45
C PRO A 301 -8.20 5.20 -17.31
N ASP A 302 -8.99 4.30 -17.90
CA ASP A 302 -10.46 4.36 -17.88
C ASP A 302 -10.98 4.23 -16.43
N ARG A 303 -10.31 3.40 -15.61
CA ARG A 303 -10.63 3.23 -14.19
C ARG A 303 -10.37 4.52 -13.40
N LYS A 304 -9.23 5.19 -13.63
CA LYS A 304 -8.88 6.45 -12.97
C LYS A 304 -9.89 7.54 -13.34
N GLU A 305 -10.22 7.68 -14.62
CA GLU A 305 -11.21 8.63 -15.13
C GLU A 305 -12.59 8.42 -14.46
N GLN A 306 -13.06 7.18 -14.35
CA GLN A 306 -14.31 6.85 -13.70
C GLN A 306 -14.33 7.18 -12.20
N TYR A 307 -13.21 7.01 -11.49
CA TYR A 307 -13.11 7.42 -10.09
C TYR A 307 -13.05 8.94 -9.94
N ASP A 308 -12.36 9.64 -10.83
CA ASP A 308 -12.24 11.09 -10.82
C ASP A 308 -13.61 11.76 -11.12
N GLU A 309 -14.38 11.21 -12.05
CA GLU A 309 -15.77 11.64 -12.30
C GLU A 309 -16.66 11.53 -11.04
N VAL A 310 -16.47 10.48 -10.25
CA VAL A 310 -17.26 10.27 -9.03
C VAL A 310 -16.85 11.23 -7.92
N SER A 311 -15.60 11.64 -7.86
CA SER A 311 -15.13 12.60 -6.85
C SER A 311 -15.82 13.96 -6.96
N THR A 312 -16.27 14.32 -8.15
CA THR A 312 -16.96 15.59 -8.46
C THR A 312 -18.48 15.46 -8.53
N ALA A 313 -18.99 14.23 -8.55
CA ALA A 313 -20.44 13.96 -8.68
C ALA A 313 -21.09 13.72 -7.31
N THR A 314 -22.42 13.81 -7.28
CA THR A 314 -23.25 13.49 -6.10
C THR A 314 -24.15 12.30 -6.41
N ASN A 315 -24.33 11.41 -5.43
CA ASN A 315 -25.22 10.24 -5.50
C ASN A 315 -24.87 9.24 -6.63
N LYS A 316 -23.60 9.18 -7.02
CA LYS A 316 -23.09 8.16 -7.97
C LYS A 316 -22.93 6.82 -7.29
N ILE A 317 -23.20 5.75 -8.06
CA ILE A 317 -23.00 4.36 -7.63
C ILE A 317 -21.90 3.74 -8.49
N ILE A 318 -20.83 3.27 -7.85
CA ILE A 318 -19.78 2.46 -8.47
C ILE A 318 -19.89 1.04 -7.94
N ILE A 319 -19.77 0.06 -8.82
CA ILE A 319 -19.69 -1.37 -8.52
C ILE A 319 -18.31 -1.85 -8.97
N ALA A 320 -17.51 -2.41 -8.05
CA ALA A 320 -16.15 -2.85 -8.31
C ALA A 320 -15.85 -4.24 -7.74
#